data_7fbc51d4f044f36ff6ec0cc2408e7599
#
_entry.id   7fbc51d4f044f36ff6ec0cc2408e7599
#
_cell.length_a   1.000
_cell.length_b   1.000
_cell.length_c   1.000
_cell.angle_alpha   90.00
_cell.angle_beta   90.00
_cell.angle_gamma   90.00
#
_symmetry.space_group_name_H-M   'P 1'
#
loop_
_entity.id
_entity.type
_entity.pdbx_description
1 polymer ?
#
loop_
_entity_poly.entity_id
_entity_poly.type
_entity_poly.pdbx_seq_one_letter_code
_entity_poly.pdbx_strand_id
1 'polypeptide(L)' 'MNEQTKADLIFYTDLYVDAGYDYEEAERIAKDLLRVIGVIFDEDKVI' A
#
# COMPACT_ATOMS: atom_id res chain seq x y z
N MET A 1 8.46 6.38 -7.05
CA MET A 1 7.32 6.40 -6.13
C MET A 1 7.02 7.83 -5.74
N ASN A 2 5.80 8.30 -5.92
CA ASN A 2 5.49 9.67 -5.55
C ASN A 2 5.17 9.77 -4.06
N GLU A 3 5.02 10.99 -3.59
CA GLU A 3 4.84 11.24 -2.17
C GLU A 3 3.56 10.63 -1.63
N GLN A 4 2.52 10.64 -2.43
CA GLN A 4 1.23 10.11 -2.02
C GLN A 4 1.30 8.60 -1.80
N THR A 5 1.95 7.90 -2.71
CA THR A 5 2.11 6.46 -2.59
C THR A 5 2.89 6.11 -1.33
N LYS A 6 3.91 6.92 -1.04
CA LYS A 6 4.74 6.72 0.14
C LYS A 6 3.90 6.92 1.41
N ALA A 7 3.10 7.96 1.43
CA ALA A 7 2.25 8.25 2.57
C ALA A 7 1.21 7.14 2.77
N ASP A 8 0.66 6.65 1.68
CA ASP A 8 -0.32 5.58 1.74
C ASP A 8 0.32 4.30 2.29
N LEU A 9 1.53 4.00 1.88
CA LEU A 9 2.23 2.82 2.36
C LEU A 9 2.43 2.89 3.87
N ILE A 10 2.85 4.03 4.36
CA ILE A 10 3.05 4.22 5.79
C ILE A 10 1.73 4.08 6.53
N PHE A 11 0.69 4.67 5.99
CA PHE A 11 -0.63 4.63 6.60
C PHE A 11 -1.15 3.18 6.73
N TYR A 12 -1.07 2.44 5.65
CA TYR A 12 -1.58 1.07 5.65
C TYR A 12 -0.71 0.14 6.49
N THR A 13 0.60 0.35 6.46
CA THR A 13 1.50 -0.44 7.30
C THR A 13 1.15 -0.23 8.76
N ASP A 14 0.96 1.01 9.15
CA ASP A 14 0.62 1.33 10.52
C ASP A 14 -0.72 0.71 10.92
N LEU A 15 -1.66 0.72 10.00
CA LEU A 15 -2.97 0.15 10.22
C LEU A 15 -2.89 -1.35 10.54
N TYR A 16 -2.08 -2.07 9.77
CA TYR A 16 -1.94 -3.51 9.96
C TYR A 16 -1.13 -3.84 11.22
N VAL A 17 -0.15 -3.03 11.54
CA VAL A 17 0.60 -3.20 12.78
C VAL A 17 -0.35 -3.05 13.96
N ASP A 18 -1.23 -2.09 13.88
CA ASP A 18 -2.22 -1.84 14.92
C ASP A 18 -3.18 -3.03 15.04
N ALA A 19 -3.41 -3.72 13.93
CA ALA A 19 -4.30 -4.87 13.92
C ALA A 19 -3.64 -6.14 14.48
N GLY A 20 -2.34 -6.10 14.76
CA GLY A 20 -1.66 -7.22 15.38
C GLY A 20 -0.60 -7.89 14.51
N TYR A 21 -0.34 -7.38 13.33
CA TYR A 21 0.68 -7.94 12.45
C TYR A 21 2.06 -7.40 12.82
N ASP A 22 3.09 -8.21 12.55
CA ASP A 22 4.45 -7.74 12.69
C ASP A 22 4.71 -6.65 11.65
N TYR A 23 5.66 -5.77 11.95
CA TYR A 23 5.96 -4.66 11.05
C TYR A 23 6.31 -5.16 9.64
N GLU A 24 7.15 -6.18 9.57
CA GLU A 24 7.55 -6.72 8.27
C GLU A 24 6.34 -7.27 7.50
N GLU A 25 5.50 -7.98 8.20
CA GLU A 25 4.31 -8.56 7.59
C GLU A 25 3.34 -7.45 7.16
N ALA A 26 3.15 -6.48 8.05
CA ALA A 26 2.28 -5.35 7.76
C ALA A 26 2.75 -4.59 6.52
N GLU A 27 4.05 -4.39 6.40
CA GLU A 27 4.62 -3.70 5.26
C GLU A 27 4.40 -4.48 3.97
N ARG A 28 4.55 -5.78 4.03
CA ARG A 28 4.32 -6.62 2.86
C ARG A 28 2.87 -6.56 2.43
N ILE A 29 1.95 -6.66 3.37
CA ILE A 29 0.53 -6.60 3.06
C ILE A 29 0.17 -5.24 2.47
N ALA A 30 0.71 -4.19 3.06
CA ALA A 30 0.45 -2.83 2.57
C ALA A 30 0.96 -2.63 1.17
N LYS A 31 2.15 -3.13 0.88
CA LYS A 31 2.72 -3.03 -0.46
C LYS A 31 1.89 -3.79 -1.47
N ASP A 32 1.43 -4.96 -1.09
CA ASP A 32 0.62 -5.78 -1.98
C ASP A 32 -0.70 -5.08 -2.29
N LEU A 33 -1.30 -4.50 -1.28
CA LEU A 33 -2.55 -3.79 -1.44
C LEU A 33 -2.39 -2.59 -2.36
N LEU A 34 -1.35 -1.81 -2.15
CA LEU A 34 -1.09 -0.64 -2.99
C LEU A 34 -0.75 -1.03 -4.42
N ARG A 35 -0.12 -2.17 -4.59
CA ARG A 35 0.19 -2.67 -5.92
C ARG A 35 -1.09 -2.94 -6.71
N VAL A 36 -2.05 -3.58 -6.06
CA VAL A 36 -3.32 -3.88 -6.71
C VAL A 36 -4.06 -2.59 -7.07
N ILE A 37 -4.09 -1.65 -6.12
CA ILE A 37 -4.74 -0.37 -6.36
C ILE A 37 -4.04 0.38 -7.49
N GLY A 38 -2.71 0.36 -7.50
CA GLY A 38 -1.94 1.02 -8.53
C GLY A 38 -2.19 0.45 -9.91
N VAL A 39 -2.32 -0.88 -10.00
CA VAL A 39 -2.60 -1.52 -11.27
C VAL A 39 -3.96 -1.10 -11.80
N ILE A 40 -4.93 -1.02 -10.93
CA ILE A 40 -6.26 -0.59 -11.33
C ILE A 40 -6.24 0.84 -11.87
N PHE A 41 -5.54 1.72 -11.16
CA PHE A 41 -5.45 3.12 -11.59
C PHE A 41 -4.64 3.25 -12.87
N ASP A 42 -3.61 2.45 -13.03
CA ASP A 42 -2.79 2.47 -14.23
C ASP A 42 -3.60 2.06 -15.44
N GLU A 43 -4.44 1.05 -15.28
CA GLU A 43 -5.32 0.62 -16.36
C GLU A 43 -6.24 1.74 -16.80
N ASP A 44 -6.72 2.48 -15.83
CA ASP A 44 -7.61 3.60 -16.09
C ASP A 44 -6.90 4.69 -16.88
N LYS A 45 -5.63 4.85 -16.64
CA LYS A 45 -4.86 5.91 -17.27
C LYS A 45 -4.39 5.55 -18.68
N VAL A 46 -4.28 4.29 -18.96
CA VAL A 46 -3.73 3.85 -20.25
C VAL A 46 -4.64 4.21 -21.41
N ILE A 47 -5.88 4.43 -21.13
CA ILE A 47 -6.80 4.85 -22.18
C ILE A 47 -6.54 6.28 -22.58
#